data_8c031d2baaa6e7511d0aeefcffc93785
#
_entry.id   8c031d2baaa6e7511d0aeefcffc93785
#
_cell.length_a   1.000
_cell.length_b   1.000
_cell.length_c   1.000
_cell.angle_alpha   90.00
_cell.angle_beta   90.00
_cell.angle_gamma   90.00
#
_symmetry.space_group_name_H-M   'P 1'
#
loop_
_entity.id
_entity.type
_entity.pdbx_description
1 polymer ?
#
loop_
_entity_poly.entity_id
_entity_poly.type
_entity_poly.pdbx_seq_one_letter_code
_entity_poly.pdbx_strand_id
1 'polypeptide(L)'
;MNKTRYSLTDIGINLTDSAFDADREIVIQNADAAGVKRMLITGTTAAESEQALRLCQQYPDQLFCTAGVHPHYSKEFSPATRDTLTALLKQPEVRAVGETGLDFNRNFSSPEQQIRAFEQQLELAAESGLPLFLHERDAHTRQIEMLRHARDHLHGGVAHCFTGSRKELYNYLDLDLYIGITGWICDERRGGELLRLVKEIPADRLLLETDAPYLIPRNLKPKPKSRRNLPVYLTHILEQVAQERACHPQELAQQTEVNCQRLFRFNQTDE
;
A
#
# COMPACT_ATOMS: atom_id res chain seq x y z
N MET A 1 29.24 13.00 3.07
CA MET A 1 27.86 12.86 2.58
C MET A 1 27.75 11.49 1.92
N ASN A 2 27.13 10.51 2.58
CA ASN A 2 26.82 9.24 1.91
C ASN A 2 25.79 9.54 0.82
N LYS A 3 26.15 9.30 -0.45
CA LYS A 3 25.18 9.32 -1.54
C LYS A 3 24.10 8.30 -1.22
N THR A 4 22.84 8.74 -1.27
CA THR A 4 21.68 7.84 -1.21
C THR A 4 21.89 6.66 -2.14
N ARG A 5 21.86 5.46 -1.57
CA ARG A 5 22.22 4.23 -2.28
C ARG A 5 21.12 3.77 -3.23
N TYR A 6 19.85 4.10 -2.91
CA TYR A 6 18.66 3.65 -3.62
C TYR A 6 17.74 4.83 -3.97
N SER A 7 16.86 4.64 -4.95
CA SER A 7 15.68 5.45 -5.18
C SER A 7 14.47 4.52 -5.01
N LEU A 8 13.61 4.81 -4.03
CA LEU A 8 12.52 3.95 -3.59
C LEU A 8 11.21 4.71 -3.53
N THR A 9 10.12 4.00 -3.77
CA THR A 9 8.76 4.43 -3.49
C THR A 9 8.18 3.57 -2.35
N ASP A 10 7.72 4.21 -1.27
CA ASP A 10 6.93 3.58 -0.22
C ASP A 10 5.47 3.60 -0.66
N ILE A 11 4.92 2.45 -1.07
CA ILE A 11 3.57 2.40 -1.64
C ILE A 11 2.45 2.38 -0.59
N GLY A 12 2.76 2.35 0.69
CA GLY A 12 1.76 2.33 1.76
C GLY A 12 2.30 2.94 3.05
N ILE A 13 1.84 4.16 3.36
CA ILE A 13 2.17 4.87 4.59
C ILE A 13 0.97 5.64 5.11
N ASN A 14 0.73 5.59 6.42
CA ASN A 14 -0.35 6.33 7.09
C ASN A 14 0.17 7.70 7.58
N LEU A 15 0.65 8.55 6.68
CA LEU A 15 1.32 9.79 7.04
C LEU A 15 0.39 10.84 7.65
N THR A 16 -0.93 10.66 7.53
CA THR A 16 -1.97 11.46 8.19
C THR A 16 -2.21 11.06 9.64
N ASP A 17 -1.69 9.91 10.09
CA ASP A 17 -1.83 9.44 11.48
C ASP A 17 -1.23 10.44 12.46
N SER A 18 -1.92 10.63 13.60
CA SER A 18 -1.52 11.54 14.69
C SER A 18 -0.14 11.23 15.27
N ALA A 19 0.36 10.01 15.10
CA ALA A 19 1.71 9.64 15.48
C ALA A 19 2.80 10.50 14.78
N PHE A 20 2.45 11.16 13.66
CA PHE A 20 3.35 12.03 12.90
C PHE A 20 3.10 13.53 13.12
N ASP A 21 2.07 13.94 13.86
CA ASP A 21 1.70 15.36 13.99
C ASP A 21 2.85 16.26 14.47
N ALA A 22 3.67 15.75 15.38
CA ALA A 22 4.74 16.53 15.98
C ALA A 22 5.98 16.73 15.08
N ASP A 23 6.18 15.83 14.06
CA ASP A 23 7.44 15.80 13.31
C ASP A 23 7.28 15.34 11.85
N ARG A 24 6.06 15.43 11.28
CA ARG A 24 5.73 14.93 9.92
C ARG A 24 6.69 15.45 8.85
N GLU A 25 6.99 16.74 8.87
CA GLU A 25 7.91 17.36 7.92
C GLU A 25 9.32 16.76 8.04
N ILE A 26 9.81 16.57 9.26
CA ILE A 26 11.12 15.94 9.52
C ILE A 26 11.13 14.49 9.03
N VAL A 27 10.02 13.77 9.21
CA VAL A 27 9.88 12.39 8.71
C VAL A 27 9.97 12.33 7.19
N ILE A 28 9.31 13.26 6.48
CA ILE A 28 9.35 13.37 5.01
C ILE A 28 10.78 13.69 4.55
N GLN A 29 11.44 14.66 5.15
CA GLN A 29 12.81 15.04 4.82
C GLN A 29 13.80 13.90 5.06
N ASN A 30 13.67 13.20 6.18
CA ASN A 30 14.51 12.04 6.50
C ASN A 30 14.28 10.87 5.53
N ALA A 31 13.03 10.65 5.09
CA ALA A 31 12.71 9.65 4.09
C ALA A 31 13.43 9.94 2.77
N ASP A 32 13.33 11.18 2.27
CA ASP A 32 14.03 11.62 1.06
C ASP A 32 15.55 11.45 1.18
N ALA A 33 16.13 11.88 2.31
CA ALA A 33 17.55 11.73 2.60
C ALA A 33 18.00 10.26 2.64
N ALA A 34 17.13 9.34 3.04
CA ALA A 34 17.38 7.90 3.04
C ALA A 34 17.19 7.23 1.67
N GLY A 35 16.64 7.95 0.68
CA GLY A 35 16.41 7.44 -0.66
C GLY A 35 14.96 7.04 -0.95
N VAL A 36 14.03 7.24 -0.01
CA VAL A 36 12.59 7.09 -0.26
C VAL A 36 12.09 8.38 -0.92
N LYS A 37 12.04 8.36 -2.24
CA LYS A 37 11.80 9.54 -3.07
C LYS A 37 10.31 9.83 -3.27
N ARG A 38 9.48 8.81 -3.18
CA ARG A 38 8.02 8.92 -3.24
C ARG A 38 7.36 8.14 -2.13
N MET A 39 6.20 8.62 -1.71
CA MET A 39 5.35 7.93 -0.73
C MET A 39 3.90 8.02 -1.17
N LEU A 40 3.19 6.89 -1.11
CA LEU A 40 1.75 6.81 -1.34
C LEU A 40 1.03 6.75 0.02
N ILE A 41 0.33 7.83 0.35
CA ILE A 41 -0.38 7.98 1.63
C ILE A 41 -1.69 7.20 1.53
N THR A 42 -1.93 6.32 2.48
CA THR A 42 -3.12 5.48 2.53
C THR A 42 -4.32 6.28 3.03
N GLY A 43 -5.38 6.35 2.23
CA GLY A 43 -6.68 6.88 2.63
C GLY A 43 -7.58 5.76 3.15
N THR A 44 -8.07 5.84 4.38
CA THR A 44 -8.87 4.78 5.03
C THR A 44 -10.33 5.17 5.24
N THR A 45 -10.63 6.47 5.13
CA THR A 45 -11.98 7.06 5.10
C THR A 45 -12.02 8.21 4.10
N ALA A 46 -13.20 8.70 3.74
CA ALA A 46 -13.32 9.88 2.87
C ALA A 46 -12.60 11.10 3.48
N ALA A 47 -12.74 11.33 4.79
CA ALA A 47 -12.10 12.45 5.48
C ALA A 47 -10.57 12.33 5.52
N GLU A 48 -10.04 11.14 5.78
CA GLU A 48 -8.59 10.89 5.75
C GLU A 48 -8.04 10.97 4.32
N SER A 49 -8.78 10.51 3.31
CA SER A 49 -8.41 10.67 1.91
C SER A 49 -8.32 12.15 1.50
N GLU A 50 -9.26 12.99 1.94
CA GLU A 50 -9.17 14.45 1.75
C GLU A 50 -7.95 15.06 2.48
N GLN A 51 -7.66 14.59 3.68
CA GLN A 51 -6.50 15.06 4.44
C GLN A 51 -5.19 14.64 3.74
N ALA A 52 -5.13 13.41 3.23
CA ALA A 52 -3.99 12.91 2.46
C ALA A 52 -3.77 13.73 1.19
N LEU A 53 -4.84 14.03 0.44
CA LEU A 53 -4.75 14.90 -0.75
C LEU A 53 -4.19 16.29 -0.41
N ARG A 54 -4.71 16.93 0.64
CA ARG A 54 -4.18 18.24 1.09
C ARG A 54 -2.69 18.20 1.43
N LEU A 55 -2.22 17.08 1.98
CA LEU A 55 -0.80 16.90 2.28
C LEU A 55 0.01 16.68 1.00
N CYS A 56 -0.49 15.89 0.05
CA CYS A 56 0.17 15.67 -1.25
C CYS A 56 0.37 16.99 -2.02
N GLN A 57 -0.62 17.88 -2.00
CA GLN A 57 -0.54 19.19 -2.66
C GLN A 57 0.55 20.11 -2.09
N GLN A 58 1.03 19.86 -0.88
CA GLN A 58 2.16 20.60 -0.27
C GLN A 58 3.52 20.04 -0.70
N TYR A 59 3.57 18.81 -1.19
CA TYR A 59 4.80 18.12 -1.58
C TYR A 59 4.63 17.46 -2.97
N PRO A 60 4.47 18.28 -4.03
CA PRO A 60 4.28 17.76 -5.38
C PRO A 60 5.44 16.85 -5.80
N ASP A 61 5.16 15.85 -6.62
CA ASP A 61 6.09 14.83 -7.11
C ASP A 61 6.71 13.90 -6.06
N GLN A 62 6.54 14.19 -4.76
CA GLN A 62 7.03 13.39 -3.65
C GLN A 62 5.93 12.61 -2.94
N LEU A 63 4.77 13.23 -2.73
CA LEU A 63 3.64 12.62 -2.05
C LEU A 63 2.47 12.42 -3.02
N PHE A 64 1.91 11.23 -2.97
CA PHE A 64 0.69 10.81 -3.64
C PHE A 64 -0.21 10.13 -2.62
N CYS A 65 -1.46 9.88 -2.94
CA CYS A 65 -2.36 9.21 -2.01
C CYS A 65 -3.31 8.24 -2.72
N THR A 66 -3.95 7.41 -1.91
CA THR A 66 -5.13 6.64 -2.29
C THR A 66 -6.39 7.31 -1.76
N ALA A 67 -7.54 6.97 -2.32
CA ALA A 67 -8.82 7.41 -1.79
C ALA A 67 -9.77 6.21 -1.70
N GLY A 68 -10.26 5.92 -0.48
CA GLY A 68 -11.12 4.76 -0.25
C GLY A 68 -11.71 4.69 1.15
N VAL A 69 -12.37 3.58 1.42
CA VAL A 69 -12.93 3.24 2.74
C VAL A 69 -12.47 1.85 3.13
N HIS A 70 -11.64 1.81 4.17
CA HIS A 70 -11.13 0.59 4.77
C HIS A 70 -12.27 -0.29 5.33
N PRO A 71 -12.18 -1.62 5.30
CA PRO A 71 -13.20 -2.52 5.84
C PRO A 71 -13.74 -2.17 7.23
N HIS A 72 -12.88 -1.65 8.10
CA HIS A 72 -13.28 -1.25 9.45
C HIS A 72 -14.32 -0.12 9.50
N TYR A 73 -14.35 0.74 8.48
CA TYR A 73 -15.25 1.91 8.38
C TYR A 73 -16.39 1.72 7.38
N SER A 74 -16.55 0.52 6.82
CA SER A 74 -17.54 0.22 5.79
C SER A 74 -18.98 0.52 6.19
N LYS A 75 -19.32 0.49 7.48
CA LYS A 75 -20.63 0.90 8.01
C LYS A 75 -20.98 2.37 7.74
N GLU A 76 -19.96 3.20 7.48
CA GLU A 76 -20.08 4.63 7.21
C GLU A 76 -20.20 4.93 5.71
N PHE A 77 -20.04 3.92 4.84
CA PHE A 77 -20.15 4.07 3.41
C PHE A 77 -21.60 4.43 3.00
N SER A 78 -21.74 5.60 2.40
CA SER A 78 -23.03 6.17 2.00
C SER A 78 -22.94 6.73 0.57
N PRO A 79 -24.05 7.13 -0.07
CA PRO A 79 -23.99 7.85 -1.35
C PRO A 79 -23.11 9.10 -1.29
N ALA A 80 -23.17 9.88 -0.20
CA ALA A 80 -22.30 11.05 -0.03
C ALA A 80 -20.82 10.67 0.06
N THR A 81 -20.50 9.54 0.71
CA THR A 81 -19.13 8.99 0.72
C THR A 81 -18.67 8.65 -0.70
N ARG A 82 -19.51 7.97 -1.50
CA ARG A 82 -19.22 7.65 -2.90
C ARG A 82 -18.97 8.92 -3.73
N ASP A 83 -19.82 9.96 -3.59
CA ASP A 83 -19.66 11.22 -4.30
C ASP A 83 -18.33 11.91 -3.95
N THR A 84 -17.96 11.93 -2.67
CA THR A 84 -16.68 12.46 -2.21
C THR A 84 -15.51 11.70 -2.81
N LEU A 85 -15.53 10.37 -2.76
CA LEU A 85 -14.49 9.54 -3.36
C LEU A 85 -14.39 9.77 -4.88
N THR A 86 -15.53 9.84 -5.57
CA THR A 86 -15.56 10.14 -7.02
C THR A 86 -14.89 11.46 -7.37
N ALA A 87 -15.05 12.48 -6.51
CA ALA A 87 -14.38 13.77 -6.70
C ALA A 87 -12.87 13.69 -6.42
N LEU A 88 -12.47 12.95 -5.38
CA LEU A 88 -11.07 12.73 -5.02
C LEU A 88 -10.30 11.94 -6.09
N LEU A 89 -10.91 10.89 -6.65
CA LEU A 89 -10.30 10.03 -7.67
C LEU A 89 -10.00 10.77 -9.00
N LYS A 90 -10.50 12.00 -9.18
CA LYS A 90 -10.17 12.86 -10.33
C LYS A 90 -8.93 13.74 -10.08
N GLN A 91 -8.41 13.76 -8.86
CA GLN A 91 -7.25 14.60 -8.53
C GLN A 91 -5.95 13.92 -8.96
N PRO A 92 -5.00 14.64 -9.54
CA PRO A 92 -3.78 14.04 -10.09
C PRO A 92 -2.87 13.41 -9.03
N GLU A 93 -3.00 13.80 -7.76
CA GLU A 93 -2.24 13.22 -6.67
C GLU A 93 -2.83 11.89 -6.18
N VAL A 94 -4.09 11.58 -6.51
CA VAL A 94 -4.75 10.33 -6.13
C VAL A 94 -4.43 9.26 -7.18
N ARG A 95 -3.77 8.18 -6.76
CA ARG A 95 -3.20 7.17 -7.67
C ARG A 95 -3.78 5.77 -7.51
N ALA A 96 -4.69 5.55 -6.57
CA ALA A 96 -5.39 4.28 -6.40
C ALA A 96 -6.72 4.44 -5.67
N VAL A 97 -7.64 3.51 -5.90
CA VAL A 97 -8.85 3.34 -5.10
C VAL A 97 -8.51 2.44 -3.91
N GLY A 98 -8.62 2.97 -2.73
CA GLY A 98 -8.28 2.26 -1.48
C GLY A 98 -7.83 3.24 -0.38
N GLU A 99 -7.56 2.70 0.78
CA GLU A 99 -7.52 1.28 1.13
C GLU A 99 -8.94 0.71 1.17
N THR A 100 -9.14 -0.41 0.47
CA THR A 100 -10.43 -1.09 0.38
C THR A 100 -10.26 -2.61 0.41
N GLY A 101 -11.31 -3.36 0.64
CA GLY A 101 -11.26 -4.82 0.71
C GLY A 101 -12.10 -5.38 1.85
N LEU A 102 -11.66 -6.51 2.43
CA LEU A 102 -12.39 -7.23 3.47
C LEU A 102 -11.49 -7.59 4.66
N ASP A 103 -12.03 -7.44 5.88
CA ASP A 103 -11.42 -7.89 7.14
C ASP A 103 -12.47 -8.60 7.99
N PHE A 104 -12.49 -9.93 7.95
CA PHE A 104 -13.40 -10.74 8.74
C PHE A 104 -12.80 -11.16 10.09
N ASN A 105 -11.59 -10.67 10.41
CA ASN A 105 -10.96 -10.89 11.70
C ASN A 105 -11.52 -9.93 12.77
N ARG A 106 -11.53 -8.62 12.46
CA ARG A 106 -11.90 -7.57 13.42
C ARG A 106 -13.39 -7.26 13.45
N ASN A 107 -14.08 -7.29 12.30
CA ASN A 107 -15.52 -7.06 12.15
C ASN A 107 -16.03 -5.77 12.81
N PHE A 108 -15.29 -4.65 12.73
CA PHE A 108 -15.77 -3.34 13.20
C PHE A 108 -16.97 -2.82 12.38
N SER A 109 -17.07 -3.27 11.14
CA SER A 109 -18.28 -3.26 10.31
C SER A 109 -18.67 -4.71 10.04
N SER A 110 -19.97 -5.01 9.87
CA SER A 110 -20.38 -6.38 9.58
C SER A 110 -19.86 -6.86 8.21
N PRO A 111 -19.71 -8.18 7.99
CA PRO A 111 -19.32 -8.71 6.69
C PRO A 111 -20.19 -8.19 5.53
N GLU A 112 -21.50 -8.05 5.71
CA GLU A 112 -22.42 -7.55 4.70
C GLU A 112 -22.17 -6.06 4.38
N GLN A 113 -21.83 -5.26 5.40
CA GLN A 113 -21.47 -3.85 5.20
C GLN A 113 -20.13 -3.74 4.44
N GLN A 114 -19.15 -4.55 4.81
CA GLN A 114 -17.86 -4.59 4.13
C GLN A 114 -18.01 -5.01 2.66
N ILE A 115 -18.77 -6.07 2.38
CA ILE A 115 -19.02 -6.55 1.01
C ILE A 115 -19.66 -5.45 0.17
N ARG A 116 -20.73 -4.80 0.66
CA ARG A 116 -21.38 -3.70 -0.07
C ARG A 116 -20.47 -2.52 -0.33
N ALA A 117 -19.66 -2.11 0.67
CA ALA A 117 -18.72 -1.02 0.50
C ALA A 117 -17.59 -1.38 -0.47
N PHE A 118 -17.14 -2.63 -0.47
CA PHE A 118 -16.13 -3.11 -1.41
C PHE A 118 -16.67 -3.19 -2.84
N GLU A 119 -17.90 -3.68 -3.04
CA GLU A 119 -18.57 -3.67 -4.36
C GLU A 119 -18.62 -2.25 -4.95
N GLN A 120 -19.03 -1.26 -4.16
CA GLN A 120 -19.05 0.14 -4.61
C GLN A 120 -17.67 0.69 -4.96
N GLN A 121 -16.62 0.26 -4.27
CA GLN A 121 -15.26 0.69 -4.56
C GLN A 121 -14.64 -0.05 -5.76
N LEU A 122 -15.05 -1.28 -6.04
CA LEU A 122 -14.72 -1.96 -7.30
C LEU A 122 -15.33 -1.23 -8.50
N GLU A 123 -16.58 -0.76 -8.38
CA GLU A 123 -17.21 0.08 -9.40
C GLU A 123 -16.43 1.40 -9.60
N LEU A 124 -16.05 2.09 -8.51
CA LEU A 124 -15.24 3.31 -8.58
C LEU A 124 -13.89 3.09 -9.26
N ALA A 125 -13.25 1.94 -9.01
CA ALA A 125 -11.99 1.59 -9.69
C ALA A 125 -12.19 1.36 -11.19
N ALA A 126 -13.28 0.70 -11.57
CA ALA A 126 -13.64 0.52 -12.99
C ALA A 126 -13.96 1.84 -13.68
N GLU A 127 -14.71 2.73 -13.01
CA GLU A 127 -15.11 4.05 -13.54
C GLU A 127 -13.93 5.02 -13.67
N SER A 128 -13.01 5.03 -12.69
CA SER A 128 -11.87 5.94 -12.66
C SER A 128 -10.67 5.46 -13.48
N GLY A 129 -10.58 4.17 -13.76
CA GLY A 129 -9.40 3.57 -14.40
C GLY A 129 -8.16 3.53 -13.49
N LEU A 130 -8.32 3.78 -12.19
CA LEU A 130 -7.25 3.70 -11.21
C LEU A 130 -7.10 2.28 -10.66
N PRO A 131 -5.89 1.86 -10.28
CA PRO A 131 -5.66 0.55 -9.67
C PRO A 131 -6.26 0.48 -8.26
N LEU A 132 -6.49 -0.74 -7.79
CA LEU A 132 -6.93 -1.02 -6.42
C LEU A 132 -5.74 -1.06 -5.45
N PHE A 133 -5.94 -0.53 -4.24
CA PHE A 133 -5.06 -0.72 -3.09
C PHE A 133 -5.82 -1.56 -2.05
N LEU A 134 -5.49 -2.86 -1.98
CA LEU A 134 -6.34 -3.88 -1.36
C LEU A 134 -5.83 -4.29 0.01
N HIS A 135 -6.69 -4.14 1.01
CA HIS A 135 -6.60 -4.79 2.31
C HIS A 135 -7.24 -6.19 2.26
N GLU A 136 -6.65 -7.16 2.95
CA GLU A 136 -7.31 -8.44 3.19
C GLU A 136 -6.88 -9.04 4.53
N ARG A 137 -7.86 -9.50 5.30
CA ARG A 137 -7.61 -10.29 6.50
C ARG A 137 -8.72 -11.28 6.80
N ASP A 138 -8.37 -12.59 6.81
CA ASP A 138 -9.30 -13.70 7.12
C ASP A 138 -10.57 -13.70 6.21
N ALA A 139 -10.48 -13.12 5.01
CA ALA A 139 -11.59 -12.91 4.08
C ALA A 139 -11.29 -13.36 2.64
N HIS A 140 -10.16 -14.06 2.44
CA HIS A 140 -9.58 -14.31 1.12
C HIS A 140 -10.55 -14.92 0.12
N THR A 141 -11.29 -15.96 0.52
CA THR A 141 -12.22 -16.66 -0.40
C THR A 141 -13.23 -15.70 -1.00
N ARG A 142 -13.85 -14.84 -0.16
CA ARG A 142 -14.84 -13.88 -0.61
C ARG A 142 -14.21 -12.75 -1.42
N GLN A 143 -13.08 -12.24 -0.99
CA GLN A 143 -12.38 -11.17 -1.72
C GLN A 143 -11.97 -11.59 -3.12
N ILE A 144 -11.38 -12.79 -3.27
CA ILE A 144 -10.97 -13.32 -4.58
C ILE A 144 -12.17 -13.57 -5.49
N GLU A 145 -13.29 -14.05 -4.95
CA GLU A 145 -14.52 -14.22 -5.71
C GLU A 145 -15.00 -12.88 -6.31
N MET A 146 -15.05 -11.83 -5.50
CA MET A 146 -15.46 -10.50 -5.93
C MET A 146 -14.49 -9.90 -6.95
N LEU A 147 -13.17 -10.03 -6.73
CA LEU A 147 -12.16 -9.57 -7.66
C LEU A 147 -12.22 -10.30 -9.01
N ARG A 148 -12.43 -11.60 -9.01
CA ARG A 148 -12.62 -12.40 -10.26
C ARG A 148 -13.84 -11.92 -11.06
N HIS A 149 -14.93 -11.63 -10.37
CA HIS A 149 -16.13 -11.12 -11.02
C HIS A 149 -15.92 -9.74 -11.67
N ALA A 150 -15.16 -8.87 -11.04
CA ALA A 150 -14.89 -7.52 -11.53
C ALA A 150 -13.67 -7.43 -12.48
N ARG A 151 -12.86 -8.52 -12.62
CA ARG A 151 -11.51 -8.49 -13.20
C ARG A 151 -11.39 -7.79 -14.55
N ASP A 152 -12.34 -8.05 -15.46
CA ASP A 152 -12.29 -7.52 -16.83
C ASP A 152 -12.49 -6.01 -16.91
N HIS A 153 -12.98 -5.39 -15.83
CA HIS A 153 -13.22 -3.95 -15.74
C HIS A 153 -12.15 -3.22 -14.91
N LEU A 154 -11.21 -3.95 -14.31
CA LEU A 154 -10.20 -3.39 -13.41
C LEU A 154 -8.85 -3.18 -14.13
N HIS A 155 -8.17 -2.09 -13.83
CA HIS A 155 -6.85 -1.75 -14.35
C HIS A 155 -5.69 -2.34 -13.52
N GLY A 156 -5.98 -3.31 -12.67
CA GLY A 156 -5.02 -3.96 -11.79
C GLY A 156 -5.15 -3.49 -10.35
N GLY A 157 -4.13 -3.76 -9.55
CA GLY A 157 -4.10 -3.39 -8.15
C GLY A 157 -2.94 -4.05 -7.41
N VAL A 158 -2.85 -3.77 -6.12
CA VAL A 158 -1.89 -4.38 -5.21
C VAL A 158 -2.60 -4.98 -3.99
N ALA A 159 -2.26 -6.23 -3.67
CA ALA A 159 -2.55 -6.80 -2.36
C ALA A 159 -1.53 -6.20 -1.39
N HIS A 160 -1.94 -5.14 -0.70
CA HIS A 160 -1.15 -4.40 0.27
C HIS A 160 -0.88 -5.27 1.51
N CYS A 161 0.30 -5.08 2.10
CA CYS A 161 0.70 -5.73 3.35
C CYS A 161 0.42 -7.25 3.35
N PHE A 162 0.80 -7.94 2.26
CA PHE A 162 0.52 -9.36 2.10
C PHE A 162 1.17 -10.19 3.20
N THR A 163 0.35 -11.00 3.88
CA THR A 163 0.78 -11.93 4.94
C THR A 163 0.12 -13.31 4.80
N GLY A 164 -0.49 -13.56 3.65
CA GLY A 164 -1.25 -14.77 3.38
C GLY A 164 -0.41 -16.01 3.09
N SER A 165 -1.11 -17.10 2.84
CA SER A 165 -0.54 -18.40 2.45
C SER A 165 -0.07 -18.41 0.99
N ARG A 166 0.67 -19.48 0.61
CA ARG A 166 1.09 -19.71 -0.77
C ARG A 166 -0.09 -19.76 -1.75
N LYS A 167 -1.20 -20.38 -1.37
CA LYS A 167 -2.41 -20.46 -2.21
C LYS A 167 -3.00 -19.07 -2.45
N GLU A 168 -3.04 -18.25 -1.44
CA GLU A 168 -3.54 -16.87 -1.51
C GLU A 168 -2.65 -15.99 -2.36
N LEU A 169 -1.32 -16.14 -2.25
CA LEU A 169 -0.36 -15.48 -3.12
C LEU A 169 -0.67 -15.77 -4.60
N TYR A 170 -0.77 -17.04 -4.97
CA TYR A 170 -1.04 -17.41 -6.36
C TYR A 170 -2.41 -16.97 -6.85
N ASN A 171 -3.44 -16.95 -5.99
CA ASN A 171 -4.74 -16.42 -6.36
C ASN A 171 -4.69 -14.94 -6.74
N TYR A 172 -3.86 -14.12 -6.06
CA TYR A 172 -3.66 -12.73 -6.44
C TYR A 172 -2.82 -12.58 -7.71
N LEU A 173 -1.77 -13.39 -7.86
CA LEU A 173 -0.93 -13.39 -9.06
C LEU A 173 -1.71 -13.85 -10.31
N ASP A 174 -2.62 -14.82 -10.19
CA ASP A 174 -3.51 -15.28 -11.27
C ASP A 174 -4.48 -14.16 -11.73
N LEU A 175 -4.73 -13.17 -10.89
CA LEU A 175 -5.48 -11.95 -11.22
C LEU A 175 -4.59 -10.81 -11.71
N ASP A 176 -3.31 -11.09 -11.96
CA ASP A 176 -2.32 -10.11 -12.42
C ASP A 176 -2.09 -8.95 -11.43
N LEU A 177 -2.33 -9.19 -10.13
CA LEU A 177 -2.14 -8.20 -9.08
C LEU A 177 -0.70 -8.16 -8.59
N TYR A 178 -0.29 -6.99 -8.11
CA TYR A 178 0.97 -6.80 -7.40
C TYR A 178 0.85 -7.23 -5.94
N ILE A 179 1.99 -7.50 -5.32
CA ILE A 179 2.11 -7.93 -3.94
C ILE A 179 2.98 -6.92 -3.18
N GLY A 180 2.40 -6.28 -2.18
CA GLY A 180 3.06 -5.33 -1.29
C GLY A 180 3.69 -6.03 -0.08
N ILE A 181 4.96 -5.77 0.18
CA ILE A 181 5.73 -6.38 1.27
C ILE A 181 6.14 -5.32 2.27
N THR A 182 5.70 -5.52 3.53
CA THR A 182 6.00 -4.65 4.67
C THR A 182 7.14 -5.16 5.55
N GLY A 183 7.40 -4.44 6.64
CA GLY A 183 8.27 -4.88 7.72
C GLY A 183 7.85 -6.18 8.43
N TRP A 184 6.69 -6.74 8.08
CA TRP A 184 6.28 -8.07 8.55
C TRP A 184 7.27 -9.16 8.18
N ILE A 185 7.93 -9.06 7.01
CA ILE A 185 8.98 -9.99 6.59
C ILE A 185 10.16 -10.03 7.57
N CYS A 186 10.35 -8.98 8.37
CA CYS A 186 11.40 -8.84 9.36
C CYS A 186 10.97 -9.31 10.77
N ASP A 187 9.77 -9.88 10.94
CA ASP A 187 9.31 -10.44 12.23
C ASP A 187 9.68 -11.92 12.31
N GLU A 188 10.71 -12.25 13.11
CA GLU A 188 11.23 -13.59 13.30
C GLU A 188 10.21 -14.60 13.85
N ARG A 189 9.11 -14.12 14.43
CA ARG A 189 8.07 -14.95 15.04
C ARG A 189 6.93 -15.29 14.07
N ARG A 190 6.60 -14.35 13.16
CA ARG A 190 5.41 -14.43 12.32
C ARG A 190 5.71 -14.32 10.83
N GLY A 191 6.85 -13.77 10.44
CA GLY A 191 7.23 -13.54 9.04
C GLY A 191 7.81 -14.77 8.34
N GLY A 192 7.94 -15.92 9.03
CA GLY A 192 8.64 -17.09 8.48
C GLY A 192 8.00 -17.70 7.21
N GLU A 193 6.69 -17.59 7.05
CA GLU A 193 6.04 -18.00 5.80
C GLU A 193 6.31 -16.99 4.69
N LEU A 194 6.16 -15.70 4.95
CA LEU A 194 6.43 -14.65 3.99
C LEU A 194 7.90 -14.66 3.51
N LEU A 195 8.86 -14.95 4.39
CA LEU A 195 10.28 -15.15 4.04
C LEU A 195 10.47 -16.25 2.98
N ARG A 196 9.69 -17.32 3.06
CA ARG A 196 9.74 -18.39 2.06
C ARG A 196 9.04 -18.00 0.75
N LEU A 197 7.92 -17.29 0.86
CA LEU A 197 7.07 -16.95 -0.29
C LEU A 197 7.60 -15.79 -1.11
N VAL A 198 8.35 -14.85 -0.51
CA VAL A 198 8.81 -13.64 -1.21
C VAL A 198 9.67 -13.93 -2.45
N LYS A 199 10.35 -15.07 -2.50
CA LYS A 199 11.11 -15.53 -3.67
C LYS A 199 10.22 -16.12 -4.79
N GLU A 200 8.98 -16.48 -4.49
CA GLU A 200 8.02 -17.00 -5.46
C GLU A 200 7.25 -15.86 -6.16
N ILE A 201 7.29 -14.64 -5.62
CA ILE A 201 6.67 -13.47 -6.25
C ILE A 201 7.47 -13.10 -7.50
N PRO A 202 6.84 -13.01 -8.70
CA PRO A 202 7.52 -12.54 -9.90
C PRO A 202 8.15 -11.15 -9.67
N ALA A 203 9.33 -10.91 -10.23
CA ALA A 203 10.04 -9.65 -10.00
C ALA A 203 9.23 -8.43 -10.46
N ASP A 204 8.41 -8.58 -11.50
CA ASP A 204 7.55 -7.55 -12.07
C ASP A 204 6.18 -7.45 -11.36
N ARG A 205 5.97 -8.14 -10.23
CA ARG A 205 4.76 -8.08 -9.40
C ARG A 205 5.04 -7.72 -7.94
N LEU A 206 6.30 -7.43 -7.60
CA LEU A 206 6.72 -7.12 -6.24
C LEU A 206 6.75 -5.61 -6.00
N LEU A 207 6.17 -5.16 -4.88
CA LEU A 207 6.21 -3.80 -4.38
C LEU A 207 6.64 -3.78 -2.91
N LEU A 208 7.15 -2.65 -2.44
CA LEU A 208 7.65 -2.48 -1.08
C LEU A 208 6.93 -1.32 -0.39
N GLU A 209 6.69 -1.48 0.89
CA GLU A 209 6.00 -0.51 1.73
C GLU A 209 6.42 -0.60 3.20
N THR A 210 6.17 0.46 3.94
CA THR A 210 6.43 0.44 5.38
C THR A 210 5.18 0.17 6.21
N ASP A 211 4.03 0.61 5.75
CA ASP A 211 2.80 0.73 6.54
C ASP A 211 2.99 1.56 7.82
N ALA A 212 3.97 2.49 7.79
CA ALA A 212 4.27 3.32 8.95
C ALA A 212 3.05 4.19 9.34
N PRO A 213 2.78 4.37 10.66
CA PRO A 213 3.63 4.12 11.83
C PRO A 213 3.61 2.67 12.36
N TYR A 214 2.95 1.74 11.67
CA TYR A 214 2.80 0.33 12.05
C TYR A 214 3.96 -0.53 11.54
N LEU A 215 4.03 -1.80 11.94
CA LEU A 215 4.87 -2.85 11.38
C LEU A 215 6.38 -2.55 11.33
N ILE A 216 6.92 -1.87 12.35
CA ILE A 216 8.37 -1.60 12.42
C ILE A 216 9.16 -2.91 12.28
N PRO A 217 10.18 -2.97 11.38
CA PRO A 217 11.03 -4.13 11.23
C PRO A 217 11.68 -4.54 12.57
N ARG A 218 11.47 -5.78 13.01
CA ARG A 218 11.89 -6.22 14.37
C ARG A 218 13.37 -6.54 14.47
N ASN A 219 14.00 -6.86 13.34
CA ASN A 219 15.42 -7.23 13.28
C ASN A 219 16.35 -6.02 13.04
N LEU A 220 15.86 -4.78 13.12
CA LEU A 220 16.66 -3.55 13.03
C LEU A 220 17.79 -3.54 14.09
N LYS A 221 18.98 -3.15 13.65
CA LYS A 221 20.17 -2.95 14.51
C LYS A 221 20.83 -1.61 14.20
N PRO A 222 21.07 -0.73 15.21
CA PRO A 222 20.62 -0.87 16.62
C PRO A 222 19.09 -0.84 16.72
N LYS A 223 18.56 -1.50 17.77
CA LYS A 223 17.11 -1.53 18.00
C LYS A 223 16.59 -0.10 18.24
N PRO A 224 15.58 0.35 17.49
CA PRO A 224 14.98 1.67 17.68
C PRO A 224 14.43 1.85 19.10
N LYS A 225 14.52 3.09 19.63
CA LYS A 225 13.98 3.43 20.96
C LYS A 225 12.45 3.49 20.96
N SER A 226 11.85 3.87 19.84
CA SER A 226 10.40 3.94 19.65
C SER A 226 9.90 2.67 18.95
N ARG A 227 8.61 2.34 19.15
CA ARG A 227 7.90 1.32 18.39
C ARG A 227 7.26 1.87 17.11
N ARG A 228 7.30 3.18 16.90
CA ARG A 228 6.78 3.86 15.71
C ARG A 228 7.67 3.51 14.52
N ASN A 229 7.06 2.92 13.49
CA ASN A 229 7.72 2.71 12.21
C ASN A 229 7.89 4.04 11.48
N LEU A 230 8.87 4.11 10.59
CA LEU A 230 9.22 5.31 9.82
C LEU A 230 9.55 4.90 8.37
N PRO A 231 9.27 5.73 7.37
CA PRO A 231 9.55 5.44 5.96
C PRO A 231 11.05 5.24 5.68
N VAL A 232 11.93 5.77 6.48
CA VAL A 232 13.39 5.53 6.37
C VAL A 232 13.77 4.03 6.48
N TYR A 233 12.92 3.22 7.10
CA TYR A 233 13.17 1.78 7.24
C TYR A 233 12.79 0.96 6.00
N LEU A 234 12.24 1.59 4.96
CA LEU A 234 11.98 0.93 3.69
C LEU A 234 13.28 0.35 3.07
N THR A 235 14.41 1.02 3.28
CA THR A 235 15.72 0.53 2.85
C THR A 235 16.09 -0.79 3.51
N HIS A 236 15.75 -0.96 4.78
CA HIS A 236 15.98 -2.21 5.50
C HIS A 236 15.06 -3.34 5.01
N ILE A 237 13.80 -3.02 4.70
CA ILE A 237 12.85 -3.98 4.10
C ILE A 237 13.36 -4.42 2.73
N LEU A 238 13.80 -3.49 1.88
CA LEU A 238 14.44 -3.79 0.60
C LEU A 238 15.62 -4.76 0.74
N GLU A 239 16.53 -4.49 1.67
CA GLU A 239 17.73 -5.31 1.89
C GLU A 239 17.37 -6.71 2.39
N GLN A 240 16.37 -6.84 3.27
CA GLN A 240 15.86 -8.14 3.71
C GLN A 240 15.24 -8.93 2.55
N VAL A 241 14.40 -8.29 1.74
CA VAL A 241 13.77 -8.94 0.56
C VAL A 241 14.83 -9.35 -0.46
N ALA A 242 15.81 -8.50 -0.74
CA ALA A 242 16.89 -8.82 -1.68
C ALA A 242 17.73 -10.01 -1.18
N GLN A 243 18.03 -10.08 0.11
CA GLN A 243 18.73 -11.21 0.73
C GLN A 243 17.95 -12.51 0.52
N GLU A 244 16.65 -12.54 0.83
CA GLU A 244 15.82 -13.74 0.68
C GLU A 244 15.68 -14.17 -0.78
N ARG A 245 15.61 -13.22 -1.69
CA ARG A 245 15.53 -13.48 -3.14
C ARG A 245 16.87 -13.80 -3.78
N ALA A 246 17.98 -13.73 -3.03
CA ALA A 246 19.35 -13.90 -3.51
C ALA A 246 19.68 -12.99 -4.74
N CYS A 247 19.21 -11.72 -4.70
CA CYS A 247 19.46 -10.72 -5.73
C CYS A 247 20.16 -9.48 -5.16
N HIS A 248 20.70 -8.64 -6.05
CA HIS A 248 21.35 -7.40 -5.61
C HIS A 248 20.31 -6.35 -5.20
N PRO A 249 20.42 -5.70 -4.01
CA PRO A 249 19.43 -4.71 -3.55
C PRO A 249 19.21 -3.56 -4.54
N GLN A 250 20.24 -3.13 -5.28
CA GLN A 250 20.09 -2.07 -6.28
C GLN A 250 19.21 -2.50 -7.47
N GLU A 251 19.33 -3.76 -7.91
CA GLU A 251 18.49 -4.30 -8.99
C GLU A 251 17.03 -4.43 -8.54
N LEU A 252 16.83 -4.89 -7.30
CA LEU A 252 15.50 -4.96 -6.71
C LEU A 252 14.87 -3.58 -6.57
N ALA A 253 15.62 -2.56 -6.11
CA ALA A 253 15.14 -1.19 -6.01
C ALA A 253 14.70 -0.65 -7.37
N GLN A 254 15.49 -0.87 -8.41
CA GLN A 254 15.15 -0.45 -9.78
C GLN A 254 13.89 -1.18 -10.29
N GLN A 255 13.78 -2.48 -10.05
CA GLN A 255 12.63 -3.26 -10.48
C GLN A 255 11.36 -2.83 -9.77
N THR A 256 11.39 -2.63 -8.45
CA THR A 256 10.22 -2.17 -7.69
C THR A 256 9.81 -0.76 -8.09
N GLU A 257 10.75 0.12 -8.44
CA GLU A 257 10.42 1.46 -8.96
C GLU A 257 9.73 1.37 -10.33
N VAL A 258 10.21 0.53 -11.24
CA VAL A 258 9.53 0.26 -12.52
C VAL A 258 8.10 -0.26 -12.30
N ASN A 259 7.93 -1.16 -11.33
CA ASN A 259 6.62 -1.70 -10.97
C ASN A 259 5.68 -0.61 -10.43
N CYS A 260 6.18 0.27 -9.54
CA CYS A 260 5.44 1.41 -9.01
C CYS A 260 4.98 2.34 -10.14
N GLN A 261 5.86 2.70 -11.07
CA GLN A 261 5.52 3.55 -12.21
C GLN A 261 4.48 2.90 -13.12
N ARG A 262 4.58 1.60 -13.36
CA ARG A 262 3.61 0.86 -14.18
C ARG A 262 2.24 0.81 -13.54
N LEU A 263 2.16 0.59 -12.23
CA LEU A 263 0.88 0.46 -11.53
C LEU A 263 0.24 1.83 -11.26
N PHE A 264 0.98 2.77 -10.66
CA PHE A 264 0.44 4.02 -10.13
C PHE A 264 0.62 5.22 -11.07
N ARG A 265 1.41 5.11 -12.15
CA ARG A 265 1.60 6.13 -13.19
C ARG A 265 1.97 7.50 -12.63
N PHE A 266 2.87 7.58 -11.66
CA PHE A 266 3.23 8.81 -10.95
C PHE A 266 3.69 9.97 -11.87
N ASN A 267 4.27 9.65 -13.03
CA ASN A 267 4.81 10.64 -13.96
C ASN A 267 3.84 11.04 -15.08
N GLN A 268 2.59 10.57 -15.08
CA GLN A 268 1.61 11.01 -16.05
C GLN A 268 0.98 12.32 -15.56
N THR A 269 1.34 13.44 -16.19
CA THR A 269 0.46 14.60 -16.32
C THR A 269 -0.58 14.22 -17.36
N ASP A 270 -1.86 14.22 -17.01
CA ASP A 270 -2.95 14.05 -17.96
C ASP A 270 -2.80 15.13 -19.05
N GLU A 271 -2.48 14.70 -20.30
CA GLU A 271 -2.59 15.54 -21.49
C GLU A 271 -4.04 15.66 -21.94
#